data_b59549d517bb8040e2c01f270085dd50
#
_entry.id   b59549d517bb8040e2c01f270085dd50
#
_cell.length_a   1.000
_cell.length_b   1.000
_cell.length_c   1.000
_cell.angle_alpha   90.00
_cell.angle_beta   90.00
_cell.angle_gamma   90.00
#
_symmetry.space_group_name_H-M   'P 1'
#
loop_
_entity.id
_entity.type
_entity.pdbx_description
1 polymer ?
#
loop_
_entity_poly.entity_id
_entity_poly.type
_entity_poly.pdbx_seq_one_letter_code
_entity_poly.pdbx_strand_id
1 'polypeptide(L)'
;DIDIRGYDTNPRVLEYTTRNIENVGLDEHVRLAHKPMDQFGRSTAEVGLLITNPPYGERLGDFQELTPLYKKLGVVLQKNFSGWKAAVFTGNIDLAREMDLSPSKQYRFYNGTIPCKLLVFDDMTSKSEQIAVRLSKPAPPSELSDGSKMILNRLIKNYRRLERWRK
;
A
#
# COMPACT_ATOMS: atom_id res chain seq x y z
N ASP A 1 -3.14 18.95 17.77
CA ASP A 1 -2.53 19.62 16.59
C ASP A 1 -2.45 18.62 15.45
N ILE A 2 -2.76 19.07 14.23
CA ILE A 2 -2.64 18.25 13.02
C ILE A 2 -1.27 18.58 12.40
N ASP A 3 -0.41 17.57 12.20
CA ASP A 3 0.87 17.69 11.51
C ASP A 3 0.72 17.14 10.08
N ILE A 4 0.72 18.01 9.07
CA ILE A 4 0.59 17.64 7.67
C ILE A 4 1.98 17.72 7.02
N ARG A 5 2.41 16.63 6.39
CA ARG A 5 3.70 16.56 5.71
C ARG A 5 3.54 16.06 4.29
N GLY A 6 4.15 16.77 3.34
CA GLY A 6 4.21 16.38 1.93
C GLY A 6 5.64 16.10 1.48
N TYR A 7 5.80 15.11 0.63
CA TYR A 7 7.10 14.70 0.09
C TYR A 7 7.00 14.49 -1.41
N ASP A 8 7.99 14.96 -2.14
CA ASP A 8 8.17 14.68 -3.57
C ASP A 8 9.67 14.61 -3.90
N THR A 9 10.00 13.91 -4.97
CA THR A 9 11.37 13.83 -5.50
C THR A 9 11.67 14.91 -6.54
N ASN A 10 10.66 15.66 -6.98
CA ASN A 10 10.80 16.70 -7.96
C ASN A 10 10.78 18.08 -7.27
N PRO A 11 11.92 18.80 -7.23
CA PRO A 11 12.01 20.09 -6.56
C PRO A 11 11.09 21.15 -7.16
N ARG A 12 10.81 21.10 -8.47
CA ARG A 12 9.89 22.05 -9.12
C ARG A 12 8.44 21.84 -8.66
N VAL A 13 8.03 20.57 -8.48
CA VAL A 13 6.69 20.23 -7.95
C VAL A 13 6.56 20.77 -6.53
N LEU A 14 7.60 20.61 -5.71
CA LEU A 14 7.63 21.16 -4.36
C LEU A 14 7.53 22.69 -4.35
N GLU A 15 8.26 23.38 -5.24
CA GLU A 15 8.16 24.84 -5.38
C GLU A 15 6.75 25.31 -5.70
N TYR A 16 6.09 24.69 -6.70
CA TYR A 16 4.70 25.01 -7.02
C TYR A 16 3.75 24.70 -5.86
N THR A 17 3.95 23.57 -5.19
CA THR A 17 3.14 23.17 -4.04
C THR A 17 3.31 24.16 -2.89
N THR A 18 4.55 24.61 -2.59
CA THR A 18 4.82 25.64 -1.57
C THR A 18 4.05 26.92 -1.87
N ARG A 19 4.15 27.44 -3.09
CA ARG A 19 3.39 28.63 -3.50
C ARG A 19 1.88 28.47 -3.36
N ASN A 20 1.34 27.28 -3.68
CA ASN A 20 -0.08 27.03 -3.53
C ASN A 20 -0.50 27.02 -2.05
N ILE A 21 0.33 26.47 -1.17
CA ILE A 21 0.10 26.42 0.28
C ILE A 21 0.13 27.86 0.85
N GLU A 22 1.12 28.65 0.48
CA GLU A 22 1.26 30.07 0.88
C GLU A 22 0.06 30.90 0.40
N ASN A 23 -0.36 30.71 -0.85
CA ASN A 23 -1.48 31.46 -1.42
C ASN A 23 -2.82 31.22 -0.67
N VAL A 24 -2.96 30.08 0.02
CA VAL A 24 -4.17 29.76 0.80
C VAL A 24 -3.95 29.91 2.31
N GLY A 25 -2.78 30.38 2.75
CA GLY A 25 -2.47 30.63 4.16
C GLY A 25 -2.34 29.36 5.00
N LEU A 26 -1.82 28.27 4.44
CA LEU A 26 -1.61 26.99 5.14
C LEU A 26 -0.15 26.67 5.43
N ASP A 27 0.75 27.61 5.23
CA ASP A 27 2.21 27.44 5.39
C ASP A 27 2.65 27.12 6.83
N GLU A 28 1.88 27.55 7.83
CA GLU A 28 2.12 27.15 9.22
C GLU A 28 1.68 25.72 9.54
N HIS A 29 0.81 25.11 8.70
CA HIS A 29 0.20 23.80 8.96
C HIS A 29 0.78 22.69 8.11
N VAL A 30 1.36 23.01 6.93
CA VAL A 30 1.85 22.02 5.98
C VAL A 30 3.36 22.18 5.78
N ARG A 31 4.09 21.10 6.01
CA ARG A 31 5.54 21.04 5.81
C ARG A 31 5.87 20.20 4.61
N LEU A 32 6.64 20.75 3.68
CA LEU A 32 7.11 20.04 2.49
C LEU A 32 8.60 19.71 2.59
N ALA A 33 9.00 18.56 2.05
CA ALA A 33 10.39 18.18 1.94
C ALA A 33 10.70 17.42 0.65
N HIS A 34 11.86 17.70 0.07
CA HIS A 34 12.44 16.91 -1.01
C HIS A 34 12.96 15.59 -0.43
N LYS A 35 12.19 14.51 -0.64
CA LYS A 35 12.52 13.24 -0.03
C LYS A 35 11.98 12.06 -0.84
N PRO A 36 12.84 11.14 -1.29
CA PRO A 36 12.39 9.93 -1.94
C PRO A 36 11.75 8.97 -0.92
N MET A 37 10.83 8.13 -1.40
CA MET A 37 10.01 7.24 -0.58
C MET A 37 10.83 6.29 0.32
N ASP A 38 11.99 5.84 -0.15
CA ASP A 38 12.89 4.96 0.62
C ASP A 38 13.55 5.63 1.84
N GLN A 39 13.51 6.95 1.88
CA GLN A 39 14.00 7.72 3.02
C GLN A 39 12.89 8.09 4.01
N PHE A 40 11.65 7.64 3.78
CA PHE A 40 10.59 7.84 4.76
C PHE A 40 10.92 7.02 6.01
N GLY A 41 11.32 7.72 7.07
CA GLY A 41 11.53 7.14 8.38
C GLY A 41 10.21 6.70 9.02
N ARG A 42 10.31 5.90 10.07
CA ARG A 42 9.15 5.57 10.90
C ARG A 42 8.57 6.86 11.50
N SER A 43 7.27 7.02 11.39
CA SER A 43 6.60 8.13 12.06
C SER A 43 6.72 7.97 13.59
N THR A 44 6.87 9.10 14.27
CA THR A 44 6.78 9.15 15.74
C THR A 44 5.35 9.19 16.24
N ALA A 45 4.38 9.50 15.37
CA ALA A 45 2.97 9.45 15.70
C ALA A 45 2.46 7.99 15.68
N GLU A 46 1.71 7.61 16.72
CA GLU A 46 1.14 6.27 16.84
C GLU A 46 0.09 5.99 15.76
N VAL A 47 -0.66 7.00 15.36
CA VAL A 47 -1.71 6.92 14.35
C VAL A 47 -1.59 8.06 13.34
N GLY A 48 -2.03 7.81 12.12
CA GLY A 48 -2.04 8.81 11.06
C GLY A 48 -2.65 8.29 9.78
N LEU A 49 -2.63 9.14 8.75
CA LEU A 49 -3.10 8.81 7.42
C LEU A 49 -2.02 9.17 6.39
N LEU A 50 -1.62 8.20 5.60
CA LEU A 50 -0.76 8.41 4.42
C LEU A 50 -1.63 8.37 3.16
N ILE A 51 -1.52 9.39 2.30
CA ILE A 51 -2.20 9.42 1.01
C ILE A 51 -1.15 9.56 -0.08
N THR A 52 -1.24 8.75 -1.13
CA THR A 52 -0.33 8.83 -2.27
C THR A 52 -1.01 8.52 -3.59
N ASN A 53 -0.51 9.16 -4.65
CA ASN A 53 -0.89 8.92 -6.04
C ASN A 53 0.39 8.58 -6.83
N PRO A 54 0.90 7.33 -6.73
CA PRO A 54 2.10 6.94 -7.46
C PRO A 54 1.81 6.89 -8.97
N PRO A 55 2.82 7.02 -9.83
CA PRO A 55 2.64 6.84 -11.26
C PRO A 55 2.10 5.43 -11.55
N TYR A 56 1.12 5.31 -12.42
CA TYR A 56 0.47 4.04 -12.74
C TYR A 56 0.58 3.62 -14.21
N GLY A 57 1.35 4.38 -14.99
CA GLY A 57 1.69 4.07 -16.38
C GLY A 57 0.51 4.15 -17.34
N GLU A 58 0.70 4.77 -18.47
CA GLU A 58 -0.27 4.85 -19.57
C GLU A 58 0.26 4.17 -20.83
N ARG A 59 1.54 3.72 -20.83
CA ARG A 59 2.24 3.17 -21.99
C ARG A 59 2.52 1.68 -21.83
N LEU A 60 2.61 0.99 -22.96
CA LEU A 60 3.11 -0.38 -23.02
C LEU A 60 4.55 -0.42 -22.48
N GLY A 61 4.81 -1.27 -21.48
CA GLY A 61 6.13 -1.36 -20.82
C GLY A 61 6.17 -0.74 -19.43
N ASP A 62 5.35 0.27 -19.13
CA ASP A 62 5.33 0.97 -17.84
C ASP A 62 5.08 0.02 -16.65
N PHE A 63 4.37 -1.10 -16.88
CA PHE A 63 4.12 -2.08 -15.83
C PHE A 63 5.42 -2.66 -15.26
N GLN A 64 6.36 -3.07 -16.11
CA GLN A 64 7.62 -3.66 -15.66
C GLN A 64 8.52 -2.62 -14.98
N GLU A 65 8.53 -1.39 -15.49
CA GLU A 65 9.31 -0.29 -14.93
C GLU A 65 8.77 0.18 -13.57
N LEU A 66 7.44 0.18 -13.39
CA LEU A 66 6.78 0.64 -12.17
C LEU A 66 6.61 -0.43 -11.09
N THR A 67 6.70 -1.71 -11.44
CA THR A 67 6.61 -2.82 -10.49
C THR A 67 7.57 -2.67 -9.30
N PRO A 68 8.86 -2.31 -9.47
CA PRO A 68 9.76 -2.10 -8.33
C PRO A 68 9.32 -0.96 -7.41
N LEU A 69 8.72 0.11 -7.95
CA LEU A 69 8.19 1.23 -7.17
C LEU A 69 7.06 0.78 -6.27
N TYR A 70 6.09 0.02 -6.80
CA TYR A 70 4.95 -0.46 -6.01
C TYR A 70 5.37 -1.50 -4.95
N LYS A 71 6.29 -2.41 -5.27
CA LYS A 71 6.90 -3.32 -4.29
C LYS A 71 7.55 -2.55 -3.15
N LYS A 72 8.33 -1.52 -3.48
CA LYS A 72 8.98 -0.65 -2.52
C LYS A 72 7.97 0.12 -1.67
N LEU A 73 6.90 0.65 -2.27
CA LEU A 73 5.81 1.31 -1.56
C LEU A 73 5.19 0.37 -0.53
N GLY A 74 4.88 -0.87 -0.90
CA GLY A 74 4.36 -1.88 0.02
C GLY A 74 5.29 -2.12 1.21
N VAL A 75 6.59 -2.30 0.96
CA VAL A 75 7.60 -2.49 2.02
C VAL A 75 7.69 -1.29 2.96
N VAL A 76 7.67 -0.07 2.41
CA VAL A 76 7.73 1.17 3.22
C VAL A 76 6.48 1.29 4.09
N LEU A 77 5.29 1.04 3.56
CA LEU A 77 4.04 1.07 4.31
C LEU A 77 4.06 0.06 5.47
N GLN A 78 4.47 -1.18 5.20
CA GLN A 78 4.55 -2.24 6.21
C GLN A 78 5.54 -1.92 7.33
N LYS A 79 6.72 -1.43 6.98
CA LYS A 79 7.80 -1.21 7.96
C LYS A 79 7.66 0.08 8.76
N ASN A 80 7.21 1.16 8.10
CA ASN A 80 7.33 2.51 8.67
C ASN A 80 6.00 3.10 9.11
N PHE A 81 4.87 2.53 8.68
CA PHE A 81 3.53 3.06 8.93
C PHE A 81 2.59 2.04 9.58
N SER A 82 3.13 1.10 10.35
CA SER A 82 2.32 0.18 11.15
C SER A 82 1.45 0.98 12.13
N GLY A 83 0.15 0.66 12.20
CA GLY A 83 -0.85 1.40 13.00
C GLY A 83 -1.45 2.61 12.30
N TRP A 84 -0.94 3.00 11.14
CA TRP A 84 -1.50 4.05 10.30
C TRP A 84 -2.52 3.50 9.31
N LYS A 85 -3.36 4.38 8.77
CA LYS A 85 -4.14 4.11 7.57
C LYS A 85 -3.37 4.60 6.34
N ALA A 86 -3.54 3.91 5.22
CA ALA A 86 -3.05 4.42 3.95
C ALA A 86 -4.16 4.45 2.90
N ALA A 87 -4.06 5.41 1.98
CA ALA A 87 -4.90 5.51 0.81
C ALA A 87 -4.01 5.67 -0.44
N VAL A 88 -4.13 4.73 -1.36
CA VAL A 88 -3.37 4.72 -2.62
C VAL A 88 -4.33 4.93 -3.77
N PHE A 89 -4.16 6.03 -4.49
CA PHE A 89 -4.92 6.32 -5.71
C PHE A 89 -4.17 5.76 -6.91
N THR A 90 -4.81 4.96 -7.75
CA THR A 90 -4.13 4.35 -8.90
C THR A 90 -5.10 4.03 -10.04
N GLY A 91 -4.65 4.21 -11.28
CA GLY A 91 -5.30 3.71 -12.50
C GLY A 91 -4.93 2.26 -12.84
N ASN A 92 -3.97 1.66 -12.13
CA ASN A 92 -3.48 0.31 -12.44
C ASN A 92 -3.54 -0.60 -11.20
N ILE A 93 -4.55 -1.48 -11.19
CA ILE A 93 -4.78 -2.39 -10.06
C ILE A 93 -3.76 -3.52 -10.01
N ASP A 94 -3.20 -3.92 -11.13
CA ASP A 94 -2.20 -4.99 -11.18
C ASP A 94 -0.88 -4.51 -10.56
N LEU A 95 -0.48 -3.26 -10.81
CA LEU A 95 0.61 -2.62 -10.08
C LEU A 95 0.32 -2.52 -8.58
N ALA A 96 -0.90 -2.14 -8.20
CA ALA A 96 -1.25 -2.05 -6.78
C ALA A 96 -1.19 -3.40 -6.05
N ARG A 97 -1.39 -4.52 -6.74
CA ARG A 97 -1.23 -5.87 -6.18
C ARG A 97 0.22 -6.21 -5.81
N GLU A 98 1.18 -5.57 -6.47
CA GLU A 98 2.61 -5.74 -6.21
C GLU A 98 3.06 -5.17 -4.85
N MET A 99 2.23 -4.36 -4.21
CA MET A 99 2.49 -3.87 -2.84
C MET A 99 2.40 -4.97 -1.77
N ASP A 100 1.86 -6.15 -2.09
CA ASP A 100 1.58 -7.25 -1.15
C ASP A 100 0.70 -6.84 0.05
N LEU A 101 -0.21 -5.88 -0.18
CA LEU A 101 -1.18 -5.40 0.80
C LEU A 101 -2.61 -5.70 0.35
N SER A 102 -3.52 -5.92 1.31
CA SER A 102 -4.94 -6.13 1.06
C SER A 102 -5.74 -4.88 1.43
N PRO A 103 -6.34 -4.17 0.46
CA PRO A 103 -7.16 -3.02 0.78
C PRO A 103 -8.43 -3.46 1.53
N SER A 104 -8.76 -2.75 2.61
CA SER A 104 -10.00 -2.93 3.37
C SER A 104 -11.21 -2.39 2.61
N LYS A 105 -11.01 -1.32 1.83
CA LYS A 105 -12.04 -0.67 1.02
C LYS A 105 -11.48 -0.21 -0.32
N GLN A 106 -12.35 -0.14 -1.32
CA GLN A 106 -12.01 0.36 -2.65
C GLN A 106 -13.13 1.27 -3.15
N TYR A 107 -12.76 2.44 -3.64
CA TYR A 107 -13.68 3.40 -4.24
C TYR A 107 -13.31 3.62 -5.70
N ARG A 108 -14.31 3.76 -6.57
CA ARG A 108 -14.11 4.04 -8.00
C ARG A 108 -14.07 5.54 -8.23
N PHE A 109 -13.10 5.97 -9.02
CA PHE A 109 -12.91 7.35 -9.44
C PHE A 109 -12.50 7.41 -10.92
N TYR A 110 -12.41 8.61 -11.42
CA TYR A 110 -11.85 8.89 -12.73
C TYR A 110 -10.80 10.00 -12.60
N ASN A 111 -9.69 9.84 -13.29
CA ASN A 111 -8.71 10.90 -13.51
C ASN A 111 -8.82 11.31 -15.00
N GLY A 112 -9.60 12.36 -15.29
CA GLY A 112 -10.04 12.63 -16.64
C GLY A 112 -10.88 11.46 -17.18
N THR A 113 -10.40 10.81 -18.25
CA THR A 113 -11.05 9.63 -18.86
C THR A 113 -10.55 8.29 -18.30
N ILE A 114 -9.51 8.32 -17.46
CA ILE A 114 -8.85 7.12 -16.93
C ILE A 114 -9.64 6.60 -15.72
N PRO A 115 -10.16 5.35 -15.75
CA PRO A 115 -10.78 4.75 -14.58
C PRO A 115 -9.72 4.46 -13.52
N CYS A 116 -9.90 5.01 -12.34
CA CYS A 116 -9.00 4.87 -11.20
C CYS A 116 -9.69 4.25 -10.00
N LYS A 117 -8.91 3.80 -9.03
CA LYS A 117 -9.38 3.38 -7.73
C LYS A 117 -8.60 4.06 -6.62
N LEU A 118 -9.31 4.42 -5.56
CA LEU A 118 -8.72 4.72 -4.27
C LEU A 118 -8.78 3.44 -3.42
N LEU A 119 -7.63 2.91 -3.11
CA LEU A 119 -7.44 1.72 -2.28
C LEU A 119 -7.14 2.18 -0.86
N VAL A 120 -7.98 1.80 0.10
CA VAL A 120 -7.80 2.14 1.50
C VAL A 120 -7.30 0.93 2.27
N PHE A 121 -6.27 1.12 3.06
CA PHE A 121 -5.64 0.10 3.89
C PHE A 121 -5.74 0.54 5.35
N ASP A 122 -6.46 -0.24 6.15
CA ASP A 122 -6.56 -0.06 7.60
C ASP A 122 -5.51 -0.89 8.36
N ASP A 123 -4.89 -1.85 7.67
CA ASP A 123 -3.85 -2.74 8.17
C ASP A 123 -2.73 -2.86 7.12
N MET A 124 -1.50 -2.67 7.56
CA MET A 124 -0.29 -2.77 6.74
C MET A 124 0.35 -4.16 6.78
N THR A 125 -0.29 -5.15 7.36
CA THR A 125 0.19 -6.54 7.35
C THR A 125 0.18 -7.09 5.92
N SER A 126 1.26 -7.72 5.49
CA SER A 126 1.37 -8.29 4.16
C SER A 126 0.32 -9.39 3.93
N LYS A 127 -0.11 -9.56 2.69
CA LYS A 127 -1.02 -10.67 2.32
C LYS A 127 -0.40 -12.01 2.67
N SER A 128 0.89 -12.15 2.45
CA SER A 128 1.65 -13.36 2.76
C SER A 128 1.59 -13.69 4.23
N GLU A 129 1.77 -12.70 5.12
CA GLU A 129 1.65 -12.88 6.58
C GLU A 129 0.21 -13.16 7.01
N GLN A 130 -0.77 -12.45 6.45
CA GLN A 130 -2.19 -12.70 6.73
C GLN A 130 -2.60 -14.14 6.36
N ILE A 131 -2.13 -14.64 5.22
CA ILE A 131 -2.36 -16.02 4.80
C ILE A 131 -1.65 -16.99 5.75
N ALA A 132 -0.40 -16.72 6.13
CA ALA A 132 0.34 -17.55 7.07
C ALA A 132 -0.36 -17.64 8.42
N VAL A 133 -0.83 -16.54 8.97
CA VAL A 133 -1.60 -16.49 10.22
C VAL A 133 -2.93 -17.25 10.11
N ARG A 134 -3.63 -17.11 8.99
CA ARG A 134 -4.88 -17.89 8.75
C ARG A 134 -4.61 -19.38 8.69
N LEU A 135 -3.54 -19.81 8.03
CA LEU A 135 -3.19 -21.22 7.88
C LEU A 135 -2.58 -21.82 9.16
N SER A 136 -2.02 -21.01 10.05
CA SER A 136 -1.46 -21.45 11.34
C SER A 136 -2.53 -21.63 12.42
N LYS A 137 -3.69 -20.97 12.29
CA LYS A 137 -4.80 -21.17 13.22
C LYS A 137 -5.40 -22.56 12.97
N PRO A 138 -5.42 -23.45 13.99
CA PRO A 138 -6.14 -24.70 13.84
C PRO A 138 -7.61 -24.38 13.55
N ALA A 139 -8.14 -24.91 12.44
CA ALA A 139 -9.57 -24.82 12.18
C ALA A 139 -10.31 -25.53 13.34
N PRO A 140 -11.39 -24.96 13.86
CA PRO A 140 -12.19 -25.64 14.86
C PRO A 140 -12.64 -26.99 14.29
N PRO A 141 -12.40 -28.11 15.00
CA PRO A 141 -12.56 -29.46 14.43
C PRO A 141 -13.98 -29.81 13.99
N SER A 142 -14.98 -29.06 14.41
CA SER A 142 -16.40 -29.41 14.30
C SER A 142 -17.20 -28.71 13.20
N GLU A 143 -16.62 -27.72 12.48
CA GLU A 143 -17.40 -26.84 11.58
C GLU A 143 -17.08 -26.99 10.09
N LEU A 144 -16.05 -27.73 9.72
CA LEU A 144 -15.68 -27.88 8.31
C LEU A 144 -16.27 -29.16 7.71
N SER A 145 -17.00 -29.02 6.60
CA SER A 145 -17.39 -30.17 5.77
C SER A 145 -16.14 -30.92 5.28
N ASP A 146 -16.24 -32.21 4.98
CA ASP A 146 -15.10 -33.00 4.52
C ASP A 146 -14.46 -32.45 3.24
N GLY A 147 -15.26 -31.85 2.35
CA GLY A 147 -14.76 -31.11 1.19
C GLY A 147 -13.92 -29.89 1.58
N SER A 148 -14.34 -29.12 2.58
CA SER A 148 -13.59 -27.95 3.08
C SER A 148 -12.29 -28.36 3.74
N LYS A 149 -12.26 -29.46 4.49
CA LYS A 149 -11.03 -30.04 5.08
C LYS A 149 -10.04 -30.48 4.01
N MET A 150 -10.52 -31.10 2.94
CA MET A 150 -9.68 -31.53 1.82
C MET A 150 -9.05 -30.36 1.09
N ILE A 151 -9.79 -29.28 0.83
CA ILE A 151 -9.29 -28.04 0.22
C ILE A 151 -8.25 -27.38 1.13
N LEU A 152 -8.54 -27.25 2.42
CA LEU A 152 -7.64 -26.66 3.41
C LEU A 152 -6.31 -27.43 3.49
N ASN A 153 -6.35 -28.75 3.55
CA ASN A 153 -5.16 -29.59 3.58
C ASN A 153 -4.33 -29.46 2.31
N ARG A 154 -4.98 -29.30 1.15
CA ARG A 154 -4.28 -29.09 -0.13
C ARG A 154 -3.60 -27.72 -0.17
N LEU A 155 -4.25 -26.68 0.34
CA LEU A 155 -3.68 -25.33 0.46
C LEU A 155 -2.47 -25.30 1.40
N ILE A 156 -2.56 -25.93 2.56
CA ILE A 156 -1.47 -26.04 3.53
C ILE A 156 -0.26 -26.78 2.92
N LYS A 157 -0.52 -27.89 2.20
CA LYS A 157 0.53 -28.66 1.52
C LYS A 157 1.23 -27.84 0.44
N ASN A 158 0.50 -27.07 -0.34
CA ASN A 158 1.04 -26.21 -1.37
C ASN A 158 1.83 -25.03 -0.76
N TYR A 159 1.33 -24.43 0.31
CA TYR A 159 2.03 -23.37 1.02
C TYR A 159 3.39 -23.85 1.56
N ARG A 160 3.44 -25.00 2.24
CA ARG A 160 4.68 -25.61 2.74
C ARG A 160 5.66 -25.99 1.62
N ARG A 161 5.16 -26.29 0.42
CA ARG A 161 5.98 -26.53 -0.75
C ARG A 161 6.61 -25.24 -1.27
N LEU A 162 5.85 -24.14 -1.33
CA LEU A 162 6.33 -22.81 -1.75
C LEU A 162 7.38 -22.24 -0.77
N GLU A 163 7.20 -22.42 0.53
CA GLU A 163 8.20 -21.99 1.53
C GLU A 163 9.57 -22.66 1.36
N ARG A 164 9.60 -23.91 0.89
CA ARG A 164 10.85 -24.62 0.58
C ARG A 164 11.61 -24.06 -0.63
N TRP A 165 10.92 -23.36 -1.53
CA TRP A 165 11.52 -22.72 -2.69
C TRP A 165 12.00 -21.29 -2.40
N ARG A 166 11.66 -20.76 -1.24
CA ARG A 166 11.99 -19.40 -0.80
C ARG A 166 13.32 -19.33 -0.04
N LYS A 167 13.90 -20.48 0.31
CA LYS A 167 15.24 -20.61 0.90
C LYS A 167 16.29 -20.86 -0.17
#